data_7a506f87b3f47f451739e7d198a278a3
#
_entry.id   7a506f87b3f47f451739e7d198a278a3
#
_cell.length_a   1.000
_cell.length_b   1.000
_cell.length_c   1.000
_cell.angle_alpha   90.00
_cell.angle_beta   90.00
_cell.angle_gamma   90.00
#
_symmetry.space_group_name_H-M   'P 1'
#
loop_
_entity.id
_entity.type
_entity.pdbx_description
1 polymer ?
#
loop_
_entity_poly.entity_id
_entity_poly.type
_entity_poly.pdbx_seq_one_letter_code
_entity_poly.pdbx_strand_id
1 'polypeptide(L)'
;MKNSLPVLLFCFLLSSCGEEKTRKGRAEAGNAEAPIIKDSEAMIRKILCLHGGGGDAKTFQADPGITDLRNALGDVYEFVFAQAQNNGLWMRDPPRGKSNPTTDPEWASKSVGILNKIVTEQGPFYGILGYSQGAAFIPVYLAQIPEGTFQIAVMFGGYLPTTHQGLISRIKTKSPFEDIPALVWMGGQDWIANENLASPFIKPTVLRSSKAGHIIPLRSDPTFTRVVQKIKKRFVSGKLVTLPSPVHSSQKAALKPSH
;
A
#
# COMPACT_ATOMS: atom_id res chain seq x y z
N MET A 1 -43.20 37.87 -4.90
CA MET A 1 -44.14 36.97 -5.60
C MET A 1 -43.70 35.55 -5.19
N LYS A 2 -44.16 34.97 -4.13
CA LYS A 2 -45.34 34.18 -3.74
C LYS A 2 -45.68 33.09 -4.76
N ASN A 3 -45.47 31.82 -4.38
CA ASN A 3 -46.37 30.64 -4.46
C ASN A 3 -45.53 29.41 -4.05
N SER A 4 -45.68 28.77 -2.92
CA SER A 4 -46.73 28.01 -2.22
C SER A 4 -47.16 26.71 -2.92
N LEU A 5 -46.75 25.61 -2.32
CA LEU A 5 -47.26 24.26 -2.04
C LEU A 5 -48.53 23.78 -2.80
N PRO A 6 -48.80 22.40 -2.89
CA PRO A 6 -49.28 21.69 -1.71
C PRO A 6 -48.83 20.22 -1.54
N VAL A 7 -48.94 19.80 -0.28
CA VAL A 7 -49.02 18.46 0.32
C VAL A 7 -50.23 17.69 -0.24
N LEU A 8 -50.06 16.38 -0.45
CA LEU A 8 -51.21 15.44 -0.51
C LEU A 8 -50.92 14.25 0.39
N LEU A 9 -51.73 14.21 1.42
CA LEU A 9 -51.96 13.17 2.41
C LEU A 9 -53.01 12.21 1.86
N PHE A 10 -52.82 10.89 1.92
CA PHE A 10 -53.90 9.91 1.78
C PHE A 10 -53.83 8.88 2.89
N CYS A 11 -54.87 8.93 3.70
CA CYS A 11 -55.25 7.97 4.74
C CYS A 11 -56.36 7.05 4.23
N PHE A 12 -56.59 5.95 4.98
CA PHE A 12 -57.71 5.02 5.03
C PHE A 12 -57.59 3.78 4.14
N LEU A 13 -57.90 2.56 4.58
CA LEU A 13 -58.93 2.08 5.52
C LEU A 13 -58.60 0.68 6.06
N LEU A 14 -59.10 0.41 7.24
CA LEU A 14 -59.19 -0.84 8.00
C LEU A 14 -60.24 -1.81 7.39
N SER A 15 -60.03 -3.12 7.54
CA SER A 15 -61.08 -4.13 7.76
C SER A 15 -60.43 -5.43 8.20
N SER A 16 -60.46 -5.90 9.36
CA SER A 16 -61.41 -6.57 10.20
C SER A 16 -61.63 -8.06 9.88
N CYS A 17 -61.24 -8.89 10.86
CA CYS A 17 -61.89 -10.08 11.40
C CYS A 17 -61.71 -11.45 10.71
N GLY A 18 -61.30 -12.44 11.50
CA GLY A 18 -61.40 -13.87 11.26
C GLY A 18 -60.57 -14.68 12.28
N GLU A 19 -61.18 -14.94 13.47
CA GLU A 19 -60.64 -15.93 14.41
C GLU A 19 -60.82 -17.35 13.85
N GLU A 20 -59.79 -18.19 13.95
CA GLU A 20 -60.02 -19.63 14.14
C GLU A 20 -58.93 -20.25 15.01
N LYS A 21 -59.39 -20.87 16.09
CA LYS A 21 -58.62 -21.66 17.09
C LYS A 21 -58.26 -23.02 16.51
N THR A 22 -57.10 -23.50 16.88
CA THR A 22 -56.71 -24.79 17.48
C THR A 22 -55.49 -25.41 16.80
N ARG A 23 -54.41 -25.66 17.48
CA ARG A 23 -54.01 -26.91 18.14
C ARG A 23 -52.56 -26.88 18.61
N LYS A 24 -52.38 -27.27 19.84
CA LYS A 24 -51.08 -27.54 20.49
C LYS A 24 -50.24 -28.51 19.66
N GLY A 25 -49.02 -28.09 19.33
CA GLY A 25 -47.90 -28.94 18.98
C GLY A 25 -46.67 -28.37 19.67
N ARG A 26 -46.28 -28.97 20.78
CA ARG A 26 -45.01 -28.69 21.51
C ARG A 26 -43.91 -29.27 20.68
N ALA A 27 -43.20 -28.47 19.93
CA ALA A 27 -41.94 -28.83 19.30
C ALA A 27 -40.79 -28.41 20.22
N GLU A 28 -40.02 -29.38 20.61
CA GLU A 28 -38.78 -29.21 21.42
C GLU A 28 -37.83 -28.28 20.68
N ALA A 29 -37.44 -27.20 21.35
CA ALA A 29 -36.37 -26.32 20.89
C ALA A 29 -35.05 -27.09 21.00
N GLY A 30 -34.63 -27.70 19.90
CA GLY A 30 -33.29 -28.16 19.72
C GLY A 30 -32.36 -26.94 19.78
N ASN A 31 -31.48 -26.91 20.79
CA ASN A 31 -30.37 -25.98 20.88
C ASN A 31 -29.47 -26.22 19.65
N ALA A 32 -29.70 -25.50 18.58
CA ALA A 32 -28.75 -25.38 17.52
C ALA A 32 -27.62 -24.49 18.04
N GLU A 33 -26.53 -25.10 18.54
CA GLU A 33 -25.27 -24.40 18.76
C GLU A 33 -24.92 -23.68 17.46
N ALA A 34 -24.82 -22.35 17.54
CA ALA A 34 -24.30 -21.54 16.45
C ALA A 34 -22.91 -22.08 16.08
N PRO A 35 -22.60 -22.25 14.78
CA PRO A 35 -21.31 -22.75 14.37
C PRO A 35 -20.24 -21.80 14.92
N ILE A 36 -19.37 -22.33 15.78
CA ILE A 36 -18.14 -21.67 16.22
C ILE A 36 -17.36 -21.39 14.93
N ILE A 37 -17.38 -20.13 14.51
CA ILE A 37 -16.52 -19.67 13.41
C ILE A 37 -15.10 -19.86 13.92
N LYS A 38 -14.49 -21.00 13.56
CA LYS A 38 -13.08 -21.26 13.79
C LYS A 38 -12.32 -20.04 13.28
N ASP A 39 -11.44 -19.50 14.14
CA ASP A 39 -10.56 -18.38 13.88
C ASP A 39 -10.11 -18.40 12.41
N SER A 40 -10.49 -17.37 11.66
CA SER A 40 -9.93 -17.15 10.34
C SER A 40 -8.42 -17.04 10.54
N GLU A 41 -7.66 -17.97 9.98
CA GLU A 41 -6.20 -17.87 9.94
C GLU A 41 -5.82 -16.44 9.63
N ALA A 42 -5.12 -15.79 10.53
CA ALA A 42 -4.75 -14.39 10.39
C ALA A 42 -3.87 -14.28 9.15
N MET A 43 -4.44 -13.77 8.04
CA MET A 43 -3.70 -13.66 6.78
C MET A 43 -2.44 -12.83 7.00
N ILE A 44 -1.28 -13.42 6.71
CA ILE A 44 0.02 -12.75 6.76
C ILE A 44 0.01 -11.56 5.82
N ARG A 45 0.41 -10.40 6.33
CA ARG A 45 0.52 -9.14 5.60
C ARG A 45 1.96 -8.90 5.18
N LYS A 46 2.28 -9.18 3.94
CA LYS A 46 3.64 -8.97 3.42
C LYS A 46 3.90 -7.50 3.14
N ILE A 47 5.05 -7.01 3.57
CA ILE A 47 5.54 -5.65 3.31
C ILE A 47 6.82 -5.76 2.50
N LEU A 48 6.82 -5.21 1.28
CA LEU A 48 7.99 -5.12 0.44
C LEU A 48 8.87 -3.96 0.91
N CYS A 49 10.12 -4.23 1.23
CA CYS A 49 11.03 -3.30 1.89
C CYS A 49 12.20 -2.90 0.98
N LEU A 50 12.40 -1.58 0.79
CA LEU A 50 13.39 -0.98 -0.07
C LEU A 50 14.43 -0.22 0.77
N HIS A 51 15.69 -0.67 0.75
CA HIS A 51 16.79 -0.05 1.50
C HIS A 51 17.21 1.33 0.96
N GLY A 52 18.02 2.06 1.68
CA GLY A 52 18.59 3.34 1.25
C GLY A 52 19.60 3.18 0.10
N GLY A 53 19.85 4.27 -0.63
CA GLY A 53 20.79 4.27 -1.76
C GLY A 53 22.21 3.91 -1.33
N GLY A 54 22.86 3.00 -2.06
CA GLY A 54 24.19 2.46 -1.75
C GLY A 54 24.20 1.41 -0.63
N GLY A 55 23.03 1.08 -0.07
CA GLY A 55 22.88 0.03 0.94
C GLY A 55 22.59 -1.34 0.35
N ASP A 56 22.22 -2.26 1.23
CA ASP A 56 21.84 -3.63 0.89
C ASP A 56 20.68 -4.14 1.76
N ALA A 57 20.03 -5.19 1.27
CA ALA A 57 18.86 -5.79 1.92
C ALA A 57 19.17 -6.35 3.31
N LYS A 58 20.36 -6.97 3.49
CA LYS A 58 20.77 -7.62 4.75
C LYS A 58 21.00 -6.58 5.86
N THR A 59 21.74 -5.53 5.56
CA THR A 59 21.98 -4.42 6.50
C THR A 59 20.66 -3.71 6.83
N PHE A 60 19.80 -3.49 5.84
CA PHE A 60 18.51 -2.87 6.06
C PHE A 60 17.58 -3.72 6.95
N GLN A 61 17.60 -5.04 6.79
CA GLN A 61 16.87 -5.96 7.67
C GLN A 61 17.31 -5.87 9.13
N ALA A 62 18.59 -5.58 9.37
CA ALA A 62 19.20 -5.44 10.70
C ALA A 62 19.12 -4.00 11.26
N ASP A 63 18.57 -3.04 10.51
CA ASP A 63 18.42 -1.66 10.97
C ASP A 63 17.59 -1.60 12.28
N PRO A 64 18.03 -0.86 13.29
CA PRO A 64 17.35 -0.78 14.58
C PRO A 64 15.89 -0.31 14.47
N GLY A 65 15.59 0.67 13.59
CA GLY A 65 14.23 1.16 13.38
C GLY A 65 13.35 0.11 12.70
N ILE A 66 13.89 -0.66 11.74
CA ILE A 66 13.20 -1.81 11.12
C ILE A 66 12.93 -2.90 12.17
N THR A 67 13.91 -3.19 13.03
CA THR A 67 13.77 -4.17 14.11
C THR A 67 12.67 -3.75 15.10
N ASP A 68 12.67 -2.49 15.53
CA ASP A 68 11.63 -1.94 16.40
C ASP A 68 10.25 -2.00 15.75
N LEU A 69 10.17 -1.69 14.46
CA LEU A 69 8.94 -1.70 13.70
C LEU A 69 8.37 -3.13 13.56
N ARG A 70 9.20 -4.11 13.22
CA ARG A 70 8.82 -5.53 13.15
C ARG A 70 8.28 -6.03 14.48
N ASN A 71 8.99 -5.76 15.57
CA ASN A 71 8.56 -6.14 16.92
C ASN A 71 7.23 -5.51 17.32
N ALA A 72 6.98 -4.25 16.92
CA ALA A 72 5.74 -3.55 17.24
C ALA A 72 4.56 -3.99 16.37
N LEU A 73 4.80 -4.39 15.12
CA LEU A 73 3.76 -4.88 14.21
C LEU A 73 3.34 -6.31 14.53
N GLY A 74 4.27 -7.15 14.96
CA GLY A 74 4.05 -8.55 15.33
C GLY A 74 4.03 -9.51 14.14
N ASP A 75 3.84 -10.79 14.40
CA ASP A 75 4.05 -11.91 13.47
C ASP A 75 3.06 -11.96 12.29
N VAL A 76 1.97 -11.22 12.37
CA VAL A 76 1.03 -11.09 11.24
C VAL A 76 1.59 -10.24 10.10
N TYR A 77 2.76 -9.62 10.29
CA TYR A 77 3.46 -8.85 9.26
C TYR A 77 4.78 -9.51 8.89
N GLU A 78 4.88 -9.93 7.63
CA GLU A 78 6.11 -10.45 7.03
C GLU A 78 6.81 -9.36 6.24
N PHE A 79 8.13 -9.19 6.46
CA PHE A 79 8.93 -8.20 5.76
C PHE A 79 9.80 -8.89 4.70
N VAL A 80 9.61 -8.54 3.45
CA VAL A 80 10.37 -9.04 2.31
C VAL A 80 11.34 -7.96 1.86
N PHE A 81 12.63 -8.20 2.00
CA PHE A 81 13.67 -7.20 1.71
C PHE A 81 14.19 -7.37 0.29
N ALA A 82 13.92 -6.39 -0.56
CA ALA A 82 14.42 -6.37 -1.92
C ALA A 82 15.85 -5.81 -1.98
N GLN A 83 16.66 -6.34 -2.91
CA GLN A 83 18.02 -5.87 -3.17
C GLN A 83 18.07 -5.06 -4.46
N ALA A 84 18.48 -3.80 -4.37
CA ALA A 84 18.75 -2.99 -5.54
C ALA A 84 20.08 -3.45 -6.21
N GLN A 85 20.06 -3.52 -7.53
CA GLN A 85 21.28 -3.67 -8.32
C GLN A 85 21.96 -2.30 -8.48
N ASN A 86 22.97 -2.20 -9.36
CA ASN A 86 23.70 -0.95 -9.59
C ASN A 86 24.33 -0.38 -8.31
N ASN A 87 25.13 -1.20 -7.61
CA ASN A 87 25.81 -0.82 -6.38
C ASN A 87 24.82 -0.33 -5.28
N GLY A 88 23.68 -1.00 -5.15
CA GLY A 88 22.67 -0.66 -4.13
C GLY A 88 21.82 0.56 -4.45
N LEU A 89 21.77 1.01 -5.70
CA LEU A 89 20.96 2.16 -6.12
C LEU A 89 19.67 1.71 -6.81
N TRP A 90 18.53 2.22 -6.33
CA TRP A 90 17.22 2.05 -6.98
C TRP A 90 17.10 2.91 -8.23
N MET A 91 17.67 4.12 -8.19
CA MET A 91 17.81 5.03 -9.32
C MET A 91 19.29 5.35 -9.49
N ARG A 92 19.80 5.17 -10.70
CA ARG A 92 21.18 5.57 -10.99
C ARG A 92 21.31 7.09 -10.91
N ASP A 93 22.46 7.58 -10.50
CA ASP A 93 22.74 9.01 -10.56
C ASP A 93 22.84 9.47 -12.02
N PRO A 94 22.45 10.72 -12.34
CA PRO A 94 22.71 11.31 -13.64
C PRO A 94 24.21 11.29 -14.02
N PRO A 95 24.56 11.25 -15.31
CA PRO A 95 25.96 11.05 -15.74
C PRO A 95 26.98 12.05 -15.19
N ARG A 96 26.53 13.24 -14.79
CA ARG A 96 27.38 14.28 -14.20
C ARG A 96 27.15 14.49 -12.71
N GLY A 97 26.57 13.49 -12.02
CA GLY A 97 26.28 13.51 -10.60
C GLY A 97 24.86 13.89 -10.24
N LYS A 98 24.53 13.74 -8.95
CA LYS A 98 23.16 13.83 -8.40
C LYS A 98 22.45 15.16 -8.66
N SER A 99 23.19 16.25 -8.81
CA SER A 99 22.63 17.59 -9.03
C SER A 99 22.32 17.92 -10.50
N ASN A 100 22.70 17.05 -11.43
CA ASN A 100 22.44 17.27 -12.84
C ASN A 100 21.10 16.66 -13.26
N PRO A 101 20.21 17.43 -13.92
CA PRO A 101 18.94 16.90 -14.39
C PRO A 101 19.12 15.89 -15.52
N THR A 102 18.24 14.89 -15.56
CA THR A 102 18.11 13.94 -16.67
C THR A 102 16.65 13.76 -17.05
N THR A 103 16.38 13.69 -18.35
CA THR A 103 15.04 13.40 -18.89
C THR A 103 14.85 11.92 -19.20
N ASP A 104 15.91 11.12 -19.15
CA ASP A 104 15.87 9.69 -19.42
C ASP A 104 15.06 8.95 -18.33
N PRO A 105 13.91 8.33 -18.68
CA PRO A 105 13.09 7.60 -17.74
C PRO A 105 13.61 6.19 -17.43
N GLU A 106 14.64 5.70 -18.12
CA GLU A 106 15.16 4.34 -17.97
C GLU A 106 16.16 4.17 -16.81
N TRP A 107 16.48 5.27 -16.12
CA TRP A 107 17.36 5.24 -14.94
C TRP A 107 16.87 4.34 -13.80
N ALA A 108 15.62 3.93 -13.84
CA ALA A 108 14.96 3.09 -12.85
C ALA A 108 14.57 1.70 -13.40
N SER A 109 14.71 1.44 -14.70
CA SER A 109 14.14 0.26 -15.38
C SER A 109 14.57 -1.07 -14.77
N LYS A 110 15.86 -1.22 -14.41
CA LYS A 110 16.35 -2.45 -13.75
C LYS A 110 15.68 -2.70 -12.42
N SER A 111 15.53 -1.66 -11.60
CA SER A 111 14.88 -1.76 -10.29
C SER A 111 13.40 -2.06 -10.41
N VAL A 112 12.71 -1.47 -11.37
CA VAL A 112 11.31 -1.81 -11.69
C VAL A 112 11.19 -3.29 -12.06
N GLY A 113 12.07 -3.80 -12.93
CA GLY A 113 12.07 -5.22 -13.31
C GLY A 113 12.28 -6.17 -12.13
N ILE A 114 13.21 -5.84 -11.21
CA ILE A 114 13.44 -6.62 -9.98
C ILE A 114 12.19 -6.65 -9.11
N LEU A 115 11.59 -5.47 -8.84
CA LEU A 115 10.42 -5.42 -7.98
C LEU A 115 9.21 -6.10 -8.62
N ASN A 116 9.02 -5.99 -9.94
CA ASN A 116 7.97 -6.72 -10.64
C ASN A 116 8.12 -8.24 -10.47
N LYS A 117 9.35 -8.76 -10.57
CA LYS A 117 9.62 -10.18 -10.31
C LYS A 117 9.23 -10.57 -8.89
N ILE A 118 9.68 -9.81 -7.88
CA ILE A 118 9.35 -10.08 -6.47
C ILE A 118 7.84 -10.03 -6.24
N VAL A 119 7.16 -9.03 -6.77
CA VAL A 119 5.69 -8.88 -6.62
C VAL A 119 4.96 -10.06 -7.25
N THR A 120 5.40 -10.52 -8.42
CA THR A 120 4.78 -11.66 -9.11
C THR A 120 5.02 -12.99 -8.39
N GLU A 121 6.26 -13.22 -7.90
CA GLU A 121 6.65 -14.52 -7.34
C GLU A 121 6.27 -14.65 -5.85
N GLN A 122 6.24 -13.55 -5.09
CA GLN A 122 6.07 -13.57 -3.64
C GLN A 122 4.81 -12.84 -3.15
N GLY A 123 4.07 -12.17 -4.02
CA GLY A 123 2.83 -11.49 -3.68
C GLY A 123 1.69 -12.45 -3.26
N PRO A 124 0.55 -11.93 -2.84
CA PRO A 124 0.22 -10.51 -2.78
C PRO A 124 0.92 -9.78 -1.63
N PHE A 125 1.19 -8.49 -1.85
CA PHE A 125 1.76 -7.62 -0.81
C PHE A 125 0.69 -6.70 -0.21
N TYR A 126 0.72 -6.57 1.12
CA TYR A 126 -0.09 -5.59 1.84
C TYR A 126 0.47 -4.18 1.67
N GLY A 127 1.79 -4.01 1.77
CA GLY A 127 2.41 -2.70 1.74
C GLY A 127 3.77 -2.67 1.06
N ILE A 128 4.18 -1.45 0.72
CA ILE A 128 5.54 -1.14 0.30
C ILE A 128 6.15 -0.13 1.27
N LEU A 129 7.36 -0.41 1.75
CA LEU A 129 8.09 0.41 2.71
C LEU A 129 9.45 0.77 2.13
N GLY A 130 9.86 2.02 2.24
CA GLY A 130 11.17 2.44 1.78
C GLY A 130 11.84 3.41 2.75
N TYR A 131 13.19 3.41 2.69
CA TYR A 131 14.04 4.34 3.41
C TYR A 131 14.92 5.12 2.46
N SER A 132 15.09 6.43 2.68
CA SER A 132 15.98 7.29 1.89
C SER A 132 15.69 7.18 0.37
N GLN A 133 16.64 6.75 -0.45
CA GLN A 133 16.42 6.54 -1.89
C GLN A 133 15.36 5.45 -2.16
N GLY A 134 15.24 4.42 -1.31
CA GLY A 134 14.15 3.44 -1.39
C GLY A 134 12.78 4.08 -1.21
N ALA A 135 12.65 5.03 -0.28
CA ALA A 135 11.43 5.82 -0.11
C ALA A 135 11.16 6.73 -1.32
N ALA A 136 12.20 7.38 -1.84
CA ALA A 136 12.09 8.20 -3.06
C ALA A 136 11.69 7.37 -4.30
N PHE A 137 12.02 6.08 -4.32
CA PHE A 137 11.70 5.17 -5.41
C PHE A 137 10.25 4.68 -5.40
N ILE A 138 9.56 4.70 -4.24
CA ILE A 138 8.16 4.22 -4.15
C ILE A 138 7.24 4.90 -5.16
N PRO A 139 7.11 6.24 -5.23
CA PRO A 139 6.24 6.86 -6.23
C PRO A 139 6.67 6.60 -7.68
N VAL A 140 7.97 6.41 -7.93
CA VAL A 140 8.49 6.00 -9.25
C VAL A 140 7.97 4.62 -9.63
N TYR A 141 7.98 3.68 -8.68
CA TYR A 141 7.50 2.32 -8.90
C TYR A 141 5.98 2.27 -9.05
N LEU A 142 5.24 2.93 -8.15
CA LEU A 142 3.78 3.00 -8.20
C LEU A 142 3.25 3.58 -9.53
N ALA A 143 3.98 4.50 -10.12
CA ALA A 143 3.60 5.06 -11.43
C ALA A 143 3.72 4.07 -12.60
N GLN A 144 4.28 2.87 -12.39
CA GLN A 144 4.60 1.89 -13.45
C GLN A 144 3.96 0.51 -13.22
N ILE A 145 3.13 0.37 -12.20
CA ILE A 145 2.45 -0.88 -11.87
C ILE A 145 0.94 -0.69 -11.81
N PRO A 146 0.15 -1.78 -11.84
CA PRO A 146 -1.29 -1.71 -11.69
C PRO A 146 -1.71 -1.13 -10.33
N GLU A 147 -2.78 -0.36 -10.33
CA GLU A 147 -3.45 0.10 -9.11
C GLU A 147 -3.90 -1.09 -8.25
N GLY A 148 -3.94 -0.89 -6.93
CA GLY A 148 -4.31 -1.95 -5.99
C GLY A 148 -3.21 -2.99 -5.72
N THR A 149 -2.02 -2.88 -6.33
CA THR A 149 -0.89 -3.78 -6.04
C THR A 149 -0.47 -3.75 -4.57
N PHE A 150 -0.57 -2.58 -3.93
CA PHE A 150 -0.31 -2.36 -2.52
C PHE A 150 -1.48 -1.63 -1.86
N GLN A 151 -1.72 -1.90 -0.57
CA GLN A 151 -2.76 -1.25 0.23
C GLN A 151 -2.22 -0.10 1.10
N ILE A 152 -0.90 0.08 1.19
CA ILE A 152 -0.25 1.17 1.90
C ILE A 152 1.16 1.41 1.36
N ALA A 153 1.56 2.69 1.27
CA ALA A 153 2.94 3.12 1.04
C ALA A 153 3.51 3.78 2.30
N VAL A 154 4.68 3.31 2.76
CA VAL A 154 5.37 3.82 3.95
C VAL A 154 6.74 4.33 3.55
N MET A 155 7.03 5.59 3.80
CA MET A 155 8.23 6.26 3.31
C MET A 155 8.95 6.98 4.46
N PHE A 156 10.16 6.53 4.77
CA PHE A 156 11.01 7.09 5.83
C PHE A 156 12.18 7.87 5.23
N GLY A 157 12.35 9.14 5.61
CA GLY A 157 13.50 9.96 5.25
C GLY A 157 13.70 10.12 3.74
N GLY A 158 12.64 10.06 2.95
CA GLY A 158 12.71 10.12 1.50
C GLY A 158 12.56 11.53 0.93
N TYR A 159 12.71 11.60 -0.39
CA TYR A 159 12.60 12.83 -1.17
C TYR A 159 11.95 12.56 -2.52
N LEU A 160 11.39 13.56 -3.16
CA LEU A 160 10.96 13.44 -4.56
C LEU A 160 12.18 13.59 -5.48
N PRO A 161 12.45 12.65 -6.41
CA PRO A 161 13.67 12.65 -7.23
C PRO A 161 13.62 13.69 -8.36
N THR A 162 13.62 14.98 -8.03
CA THR A 162 13.37 16.10 -8.94
C THR A 162 14.40 16.24 -10.07
N THR A 163 15.62 15.76 -9.88
CA THR A 163 16.64 15.72 -10.92
C THR A 163 16.35 14.68 -12.01
N HIS A 164 15.57 13.65 -11.70
CA HIS A 164 15.14 12.62 -12.65
C HIS A 164 13.85 13.04 -13.33
N GLN A 165 13.92 14.04 -14.19
CA GLN A 165 12.75 14.69 -14.81
C GLN A 165 11.87 13.70 -15.60
N GLY A 166 12.46 12.70 -16.27
CA GLY A 166 11.71 11.64 -16.96
C GLY A 166 10.89 10.77 -15.99
N LEU A 167 11.43 10.45 -14.81
CA LEU A 167 10.70 9.71 -13.77
C LEU A 167 9.62 10.58 -13.12
N ILE A 168 9.92 11.85 -12.84
CA ILE A 168 8.94 12.83 -12.35
C ILE A 168 7.77 12.98 -13.30
N SER A 169 8.03 13.03 -14.62
CA SER A 169 6.98 13.08 -15.62
C SER A 169 6.05 11.87 -15.55
N ARG A 170 6.60 10.66 -15.38
CA ARG A 170 5.78 9.44 -15.19
C ARG A 170 4.93 9.51 -13.91
N ILE A 171 5.52 9.98 -12.79
CA ILE A 171 4.77 10.18 -11.54
C ILE A 171 3.61 11.17 -11.77
N LYS A 172 3.86 12.31 -12.39
CA LYS A 172 2.83 13.34 -12.68
C LYS A 172 1.69 12.82 -13.55
N THR A 173 1.98 11.95 -14.52
CA THR A 173 0.96 11.35 -15.38
C THR A 173 0.01 10.41 -14.62
N LYS A 174 0.51 9.75 -13.56
CA LYS A 174 -0.24 8.77 -12.77
C LYS A 174 -0.78 9.32 -11.46
N SER A 175 -0.22 10.43 -10.96
CA SER A 175 -0.71 11.07 -9.74
C SER A 175 -1.98 11.91 -10.02
N PRO A 176 -2.82 12.09 -9.02
CA PRO A 176 -2.66 11.60 -7.65
C PRO A 176 -2.92 10.09 -7.52
N PHE A 177 -2.13 9.40 -6.70
CA PHE A 177 -2.40 8.00 -6.35
C PHE A 177 -3.59 7.94 -5.37
N GLU A 178 -4.77 7.59 -5.91
CA GLU A 178 -6.04 7.65 -5.16
C GLU A 178 -6.31 6.41 -4.33
N ASP A 179 -5.83 5.28 -4.78
CA ASP A 179 -6.10 3.95 -4.24
C ASP A 179 -5.16 3.52 -3.10
N ILE A 180 -4.05 4.25 -2.89
CA ILE A 180 -3.03 3.89 -1.92
C ILE A 180 -2.80 4.98 -0.86
N PRO A 181 -3.20 4.74 0.39
CA PRO A 181 -2.83 5.60 1.51
C PRO A 181 -1.32 5.66 1.71
N ALA A 182 -0.80 6.85 1.96
CA ALA A 182 0.62 7.06 2.18
C ALA A 182 0.93 7.56 3.59
N LEU A 183 2.00 7.03 4.17
CA LEU A 183 2.68 7.54 5.35
C LEU A 183 4.07 8.04 4.96
N VAL A 184 4.31 9.33 5.13
CA VAL A 184 5.62 9.95 4.96
C VAL A 184 6.11 10.37 6.34
N TRP A 185 7.25 9.86 6.74
CA TRP A 185 7.90 10.24 7.98
C TRP A 185 9.30 10.81 7.72
N MET A 186 9.64 11.87 8.44
CA MET A 186 10.95 12.51 8.32
C MET A 186 11.45 13.01 9.66
N GLY A 187 12.75 13.01 9.83
CA GLY A 187 13.43 13.69 10.91
C GLY A 187 13.40 15.21 10.72
N GLY A 188 13.27 15.96 11.80
CA GLY A 188 13.32 17.43 11.78
C GLY A 188 14.70 17.97 11.47
N GLN A 189 15.74 17.17 11.72
CA GLN A 189 17.15 17.46 11.42
C GLN A 189 17.66 16.72 10.18
N ASP A 190 16.79 16.06 9.45
CA ASP A 190 17.11 15.38 8.21
C ASP A 190 17.22 16.39 7.06
N TRP A 191 18.41 16.57 6.53
CA TRP A 191 18.67 17.51 5.45
C TRP A 191 18.41 16.93 4.05
N ILE A 192 18.16 15.61 3.95
CA ILE A 192 17.83 14.92 2.69
C ILE A 192 16.32 14.85 2.48
N ALA A 193 15.58 14.53 3.54
CA ALA A 193 14.14 14.31 3.46
C ALA A 193 13.38 15.58 3.08
N ASN A 194 12.36 15.41 2.22
CA ASN A 194 11.54 16.51 1.74
C ASN A 194 10.05 16.14 1.75
N GLU A 195 9.21 17.00 2.31
CA GLU A 195 7.75 16.84 2.37
C GLU A 195 7.11 16.71 0.98
N ASN A 196 7.75 17.23 -0.07
CA ASN A 196 7.28 17.09 -1.45
C ASN A 196 7.10 15.64 -1.88
N LEU A 197 7.74 14.67 -1.18
CA LEU A 197 7.50 13.24 -1.40
C LEU A 197 6.02 12.86 -1.19
N ALA A 198 5.30 13.59 -0.38
CA ALA A 198 3.88 13.36 -0.12
C ALA A 198 2.95 13.84 -1.26
N SER A 199 3.44 14.77 -2.10
CA SER A 199 2.60 15.45 -3.11
C SER A 199 1.91 14.55 -4.14
N PRO A 200 2.45 13.37 -4.53
CA PRO A 200 1.74 12.48 -5.45
C PRO A 200 0.56 11.73 -4.85
N PHE A 201 0.30 11.82 -3.55
CA PHE A 201 -0.71 11.02 -2.84
C PHE A 201 -1.90 11.88 -2.38
N ILE A 202 -3.10 11.26 -2.33
CA ILE A 202 -4.28 11.91 -1.76
C ILE A 202 -4.27 11.78 -0.24
N LYS A 203 -4.39 12.92 0.44
CA LYS A 203 -4.47 13.00 1.92
C LYS A 203 -3.40 12.16 2.64
N PRO A 204 -2.11 12.28 2.27
CA PRO A 204 -1.05 11.53 2.90
C PRO A 204 -0.97 11.87 4.39
N THR A 205 -0.52 10.91 5.20
CA THR A 205 -0.14 11.20 6.58
C THR A 205 1.32 11.61 6.60
N VAL A 206 1.59 12.85 6.96
CA VAL A 206 2.96 13.34 7.15
C VAL A 206 3.26 13.40 8.64
N LEU A 207 4.33 12.75 9.08
CA LEU A 207 4.83 12.76 10.45
C LEU A 207 6.26 13.32 10.46
N ARG A 208 6.54 14.20 11.41
CA ARG A 208 7.85 14.78 11.59
C ARG A 208 8.30 14.62 13.05
N SER A 209 9.51 14.09 13.24
CA SER A 209 10.16 14.01 14.55
C SER A 209 11.19 15.15 14.68
N SER A 210 10.95 16.11 15.54
CA SER A 210 11.73 17.36 15.61
C SER A 210 13.23 17.15 15.87
N LYS A 211 13.60 16.09 16.59
CA LYS A 211 14.98 15.79 17.00
C LYS A 211 15.67 14.72 16.18
N ALA A 212 14.94 13.99 15.35
CA ALA A 212 15.51 12.91 14.56
C ALA A 212 16.26 13.45 13.33
N GLY A 213 17.34 12.78 12.98
CA GLY A 213 18.08 12.97 11.72
C GLY A 213 17.58 12.04 10.61
N HIS A 214 18.50 11.66 9.72
CA HIS A 214 18.23 10.75 8.60
C HIS A 214 18.22 9.29 9.06
N ILE A 215 17.14 8.86 9.70
CA ILE A 215 16.96 7.51 10.27
C ILE A 215 15.55 6.99 10.01
N ILE A 216 15.32 5.72 10.30
CA ILE A 216 13.98 5.15 10.52
C ILE A 216 13.60 5.38 11.99
N PRO A 217 12.35 5.75 12.32
CA PRO A 217 11.98 6.02 13.70
C PRO A 217 12.20 4.83 14.61
N LEU A 218 12.92 5.04 15.70
CA LEU A 218 13.12 4.07 16.77
C LEU A 218 11.89 4.02 17.69
N ARG A 219 11.77 2.97 18.47
CA ARG A 219 10.70 2.83 19.49
C ARG A 219 10.64 3.99 20.47
N SER A 220 11.79 4.62 20.77
CA SER A 220 11.89 5.79 21.65
C SER A 220 11.44 7.09 21.00
N ASP A 221 11.21 7.12 19.68
CA ASP A 221 10.75 8.31 18.98
C ASP A 221 9.29 8.63 19.34
N PRO A 222 8.97 9.90 19.68
CA PRO A 222 7.61 10.30 20.08
C PRO A 222 6.53 9.99 19.03
N THR A 223 6.92 9.89 17.76
CA THR A 223 6.00 9.62 16.66
C THR A 223 5.84 8.13 16.34
N PHE A 224 6.67 7.24 16.93
CA PHE A 224 6.72 5.82 16.60
C PHE A 224 5.37 5.12 16.74
N THR A 225 4.66 5.33 17.84
CA THR A 225 3.34 4.75 18.06
C THR A 225 2.35 5.14 16.95
N ARG A 226 2.42 6.38 16.47
CA ARG A 226 1.57 6.85 15.35
C ARG A 226 1.94 6.19 14.04
N VAL A 227 3.24 5.95 13.79
CA VAL A 227 3.71 5.18 12.62
C VAL A 227 3.11 3.77 12.64
N VAL A 228 3.26 3.04 13.75
CA VAL A 228 2.72 1.69 13.92
C VAL A 228 1.20 1.66 13.73
N GLN A 229 0.48 2.58 14.35
CA GLN A 229 -0.97 2.68 14.21
C GLN A 229 -1.41 2.91 12.77
N LYS A 230 -0.68 3.73 12.01
CA LYS A 230 -0.99 3.99 10.60
C LYS A 230 -0.79 2.74 9.73
N ILE A 231 0.26 1.97 9.98
CA ILE A 231 0.51 0.71 9.26
C ILE A 231 -0.55 -0.35 9.62
N LYS A 232 -0.95 -0.43 10.91
CA LYS A 232 -1.99 -1.37 11.38
C LYS A 232 -3.40 -1.01 10.94
N LYS A 233 -3.67 0.27 10.67
CA LYS A 233 -5.02 0.74 10.35
C LYS A 233 -5.52 0.08 9.06
N ARG A 234 -6.47 -0.83 9.20
CA ARG A 234 -7.18 -1.42 8.07
C ARG A 234 -7.92 -0.31 7.33
N PHE A 235 -7.55 -0.03 6.10
CA PHE A 235 -8.48 0.67 5.23
C PHE A 235 -9.60 -0.30 4.89
N VAL A 236 -10.75 -0.09 5.53
CA VAL A 236 -12.01 -0.69 5.09
C VAL A 236 -12.44 0.15 3.88
N SER A 237 -11.78 -0.03 2.76
CA SER A 237 -12.33 0.35 1.47
C SER A 237 -13.18 -0.82 1.02
N GLY A 238 -14.50 -0.61 0.93
CA GLY A 238 -15.48 -1.64 0.58
C GLY A 238 -15.43 -2.04 -0.89
N LYS A 239 -14.28 -2.48 -1.38
CA LYS A 239 -14.15 -3.24 -2.61
C LYS A 239 -13.13 -4.36 -2.37
N LEU A 240 -13.68 -5.56 -2.20
CA LEU A 240 -12.93 -6.79 -2.38
C LEU A 240 -12.52 -6.83 -3.85
N VAL A 241 -11.29 -6.40 -4.16
CA VAL A 241 -10.74 -6.58 -5.51
C VAL A 241 -10.37 -8.05 -5.61
N THR A 242 -11.21 -8.83 -6.27
CA THR A 242 -10.86 -10.15 -6.76
C THR A 242 -9.72 -9.97 -7.76
N LEU A 243 -8.52 -10.43 -7.40
CA LEU A 243 -7.39 -10.46 -8.32
C LEU A 243 -7.79 -11.25 -9.57
N PRO A 244 -7.51 -10.75 -10.79
CA PRO A 244 -7.70 -11.55 -11.98
C PRO A 244 -6.81 -12.77 -11.90
N SER A 245 -7.41 -13.95 -12.11
CA SER A 245 -6.69 -15.21 -12.21
C SER A 245 -5.58 -15.10 -13.27
N PRO A 246 -4.41 -15.71 -13.05
CA PRO A 246 -3.33 -15.70 -14.04
C PRO A 246 -3.84 -16.27 -15.34
N VAL A 247 -3.81 -15.47 -16.40
CA VAL A 247 -4.14 -15.92 -17.75
C VAL A 247 -3.05 -16.91 -18.20
N HIS A 248 -3.37 -18.19 -18.14
CA HIS A 248 -2.56 -19.21 -18.79
C HIS A 248 -2.65 -18.99 -20.31
N SER A 249 -1.68 -18.31 -20.87
CA SER A 249 -1.49 -18.23 -22.31
C SER A 249 -0.93 -19.58 -22.80
N SER A 250 -1.85 -20.49 -23.11
CA SER A 250 -1.53 -21.69 -23.91
C SER A 250 -1.32 -21.27 -25.36
N GLN A 251 -0.13 -20.79 -25.69
CA GLN A 251 0.30 -20.73 -27.07
C GLN A 251 0.71 -22.14 -27.52
N LYS A 252 -0.26 -22.91 -28.06
CA LYS A 252 0.03 -24.06 -28.93
C LYS A 252 0.62 -23.49 -30.23
N ALA A 253 1.93 -23.62 -30.37
CA ALA A 253 2.60 -23.44 -31.64
C ALA A 253 2.13 -24.57 -32.60
N ALA A 254 1.33 -24.20 -33.58
CA ALA A 254 1.01 -25.09 -34.71
C ALA A 254 2.22 -25.14 -35.66
N LEU A 255 2.96 -26.20 -35.60
CA LEU A 255 3.92 -26.59 -36.66
C LEU A 255 3.14 -26.93 -37.93
N LYS A 256 3.33 -26.14 -38.98
CA LYS A 256 2.92 -26.49 -40.35
C LYS A 256 3.96 -27.45 -40.96
N PRO A 257 3.58 -28.53 -41.55
CA PRO A 257 4.50 -29.35 -42.34
C PRO A 257 4.76 -28.69 -43.69
N SER A 258 6.03 -28.61 -44.06
CA SER A 258 6.52 -28.24 -45.41
C SER A 258 6.35 -29.44 -46.36
N HIS A 259 5.71 -29.16 -47.47
CA HIS A 259 5.81 -29.93 -48.70
C HIS A 259 6.78 -29.24 -49.64
#